data_a83dfa06046652695714dd191389762d
#
_entry.id   a83dfa06046652695714dd191389762d
#
_cell.length_a   1.000
_cell.length_b   1.000
_cell.length_c   1.000
_cell.angle_alpha   90.00
_cell.angle_beta   90.00
_cell.angle_gamma   90.00
#
_symmetry.space_group_name_H-M   'P 1'
#
loop_
_entity.id
_entity.type
_entity.pdbx_description
1 polymer ?
#
loop_
_entity_poly.entity_id
_entity_poly.type
_entity_poly.pdbx_seq_one_letter_code
_entity_poly.pdbx_strand_id
1 'polypeptide(L)'
;MGMNVGSSSGSGEPEVMMDVNTTPLIDVMLVLLVMLIITIPIQLHTINLDMPPPSTNPPDHDPVVHTVMIDFDGTIYWDEAALPSIDAVNAKMQEVGSITLTDQPEIHIKPNKLVDYGAVAAVMASAQRNGVKKMGMVGNEQYVK
;
A
#
# COMPACT_ATOMS: atom_id res chain seq x y z
N MET A 1 -48.56 -0.29 -78.99
CA MET A 1 -47.18 -0.74 -78.65
C MET A 1 -46.31 0.49 -78.56
N GLY A 2 -46.07 0.95 -77.39
CA GLY A 2 -45.21 2.12 -77.11
C GLY A 2 -44.29 1.75 -75.98
N MET A 3 -43.05 1.51 -76.25
CA MET A 3 -42.01 1.38 -75.22
C MET A 3 -41.62 2.76 -74.77
N ASN A 4 -41.91 3.04 -73.54
CA ASN A 4 -41.42 4.28 -72.86
C ASN A 4 -40.07 3.97 -72.21
N VAL A 5 -39.02 4.48 -72.81
CA VAL A 5 -37.68 4.42 -72.25
C VAL A 5 -37.53 5.67 -71.38
N GLY A 6 -37.74 5.52 -70.07
CA GLY A 6 -37.46 6.55 -69.12
C GLY A 6 -35.95 6.72 -68.97
N SER A 7 -35.42 7.82 -69.45
CA SER A 7 -34.06 8.26 -69.13
C SER A 7 -34.01 8.76 -67.69
N SER A 8 -33.46 7.95 -66.84
CA SER A 8 -33.04 8.38 -65.48
C SER A 8 -31.61 8.86 -65.59
N SER A 9 -31.44 10.16 -65.69
CA SER A 9 -30.17 10.82 -65.45
C SER A 9 -29.95 10.92 -63.95
N GLY A 10 -29.35 9.91 -63.38
CA GLY A 10 -28.81 9.95 -62.02
C GLY A 10 -27.29 9.86 -62.15
N SER A 11 -26.63 11.01 -62.05
CA SER A 11 -25.20 11.06 -61.84
C SER A 11 -24.89 10.66 -60.41
N GLY A 12 -24.96 9.35 -60.16
CA GLY A 12 -24.39 8.75 -58.96
C GLY A 12 -23.02 8.24 -59.34
N GLU A 13 -21.99 8.90 -58.87
CA GLU A 13 -20.67 8.29 -58.88
C GLU A 13 -20.76 6.97 -58.16
N PRO A 14 -20.20 5.86 -58.66
CA PRO A 14 -20.16 4.61 -57.95
C PRO A 14 -19.29 4.84 -56.66
N GLU A 15 -19.95 4.89 -55.54
CA GLU A 15 -19.27 4.80 -54.23
C GLU A 15 -18.53 3.45 -54.24
N VAL A 16 -17.22 3.51 -54.45
CA VAL A 16 -16.35 2.35 -54.34
C VAL A 16 -16.28 2.04 -52.85
N MET A 17 -17.19 1.21 -52.37
CA MET A 17 -17.08 0.61 -51.05
C MET A 17 -15.83 -0.28 -51.08
N MET A 18 -14.71 0.28 -50.70
CA MET A 18 -13.51 -0.50 -50.44
C MET A 18 -13.72 -1.20 -49.10
N ASP A 19 -14.29 -2.37 -49.15
CA ASP A 19 -14.30 -3.28 -48.01
C ASP A 19 -12.83 -3.67 -47.71
N VAL A 20 -12.23 -2.91 -46.81
CA VAL A 20 -10.89 -3.20 -46.29
C VAL A 20 -11.01 -4.44 -45.41
N ASN A 21 -10.47 -5.55 -45.84
CA ASN A 21 -10.37 -6.75 -45.01
C ASN A 21 -9.45 -6.42 -43.82
N THR A 22 -10.04 -6.23 -42.66
CA THR A 22 -9.31 -5.87 -41.42
C THR A 22 -8.68 -7.08 -40.73
N THR A 23 -8.96 -8.29 -41.19
CA THR A 23 -8.46 -9.54 -40.59
C THR A 23 -6.94 -9.58 -40.48
N PRO A 24 -6.14 -9.23 -41.51
CA PRO A 24 -4.67 -9.21 -41.38
C PRO A 24 -4.19 -8.16 -40.39
N LEU A 25 -4.90 -7.05 -40.25
CA LEU A 25 -4.56 -5.98 -39.31
C LEU A 25 -4.78 -6.41 -37.86
N ILE A 26 -5.90 -7.09 -37.60
CA ILE A 26 -6.24 -7.62 -36.28
C ILE A 26 -5.24 -8.69 -35.84
N ASP A 27 -4.82 -9.56 -36.76
CA ASP A 27 -3.85 -10.62 -36.48
C ASP A 27 -2.49 -10.03 -36.05
N VAL A 28 -1.99 -9.03 -36.80
CA VAL A 28 -0.76 -8.32 -36.43
C VAL A 28 -0.88 -7.63 -35.06
N MET A 29 -1.99 -6.95 -34.78
CA MET A 29 -2.22 -6.30 -33.50
C MET A 29 -2.29 -7.30 -32.36
N LEU A 30 -2.93 -8.46 -32.58
CA LEU A 30 -3.02 -9.51 -31.56
C LEU A 30 -1.65 -10.12 -31.27
N VAL A 31 -0.84 -10.40 -32.29
CA VAL A 31 0.52 -10.91 -32.11
C VAL A 31 1.40 -9.92 -31.38
N LEU A 32 1.32 -8.63 -31.72
CA LEU A 32 2.06 -7.59 -31.00
C LEU A 32 1.63 -7.47 -29.54
N LEU A 33 0.34 -7.58 -29.26
CA LEU A 33 -0.18 -7.54 -27.89
C LEU A 33 0.31 -8.74 -27.07
N VAL A 34 0.26 -9.93 -27.63
CA VAL A 34 0.78 -11.15 -26.97
C VAL A 34 2.27 -11.03 -26.72
N MET A 35 3.03 -10.56 -27.71
CA MET A 35 4.47 -10.31 -27.55
C MET A 35 4.74 -9.27 -26.45
N LEU A 36 3.96 -8.20 -26.39
CA LEU A 36 4.09 -7.18 -25.37
C LEU A 36 3.88 -7.78 -23.97
N ILE A 37 2.84 -8.59 -23.77
CA ILE A 37 2.54 -9.22 -22.48
C ILE A 37 3.67 -10.17 -22.05
N ILE A 38 4.23 -10.94 -22.99
CA ILE A 38 5.32 -11.89 -22.69
C ILE A 38 6.65 -11.16 -22.41
N THR A 39 6.89 -10.03 -23.09
CA THR A 39 8.15 -9.30 -22.96
C THR A 39 8.18 -8.29 -21.83
N ILE A 40 7.01 -7.94 -21.25
CA ILE A 40 7.01 -7.10 -20.03
C ILE A 40 7.64 -7.92 -18.89
N PRO A 41 8.86 -7.59 -18.45
CA PRO A 41 9.42 -8.26 -17.29
C PRO A 41 8.55 -7.90 -16.09
N ILE A 42 7.98 -8.90 -15.45
CA ILE A 42 7.38 -8.71 -14.12
C ILE A 42 8.51 -8.27 -13.21
N GLN A 43 8.58 -6.99 -12.93
CA GLN A 43 9.49 -6.47 -11.92
C GLN A 43 9.00 -7.01 -10.57
N LEU A 44 9.51 -8.17 -10.20
CA LEU A 44 9.50 -8.60 -8.83
C LEU A 44 10.31 -7.54 -8.09
N HIS A 45 9.60 -6.71 -7.33
CA HIS A 45 10.23 -5.82 -6.38
C HIS A 45 10.89 -6.73 -5.35
N THR A 46 12.12 -7.14 -5.67
CA THR A 46 12.97 -7.83 -4.71
C THR A 46 13.33 -6.75 -3.68
N ILE A 47 12.61 -6.75 -2.57
CA ILE A 47 13.05 -6.01 -1.40
C ILE A 47 14.34 -6.71 -1.00
N ASN A 48 15.47 -6.09 -1.29
CA ASN A 48 16.73 -6.49 -0.69
C ASN A 48 16.59 -6.23 0.81
N LEU A 49 16.19 -7.26 1.55
CA LEU A 49 16.37 -7.25 2.98
C LEU A 49 17.88 -7.39 3.19
N ASP A 50 18.55 -6.27 3.36
CA ASP A 50 19.87 -6.26 3.97
C ASP A 50 19.68 -6.74 5.41
N MET A 51 19.72 -8.05 5.60
CA MET A 51 19.85 -8.60 6.93
C MET A 51 21.30 -8.31 7.37
N PRO A 52 21.49 -7.42 8.33
CA PRO A 52 22.82 -7.28 8.92
C PRO A 52 23.22 -8.67 9.41
N PRO A 53 24.50 -9.06 9.23
CA PRO A 53 24.99 -10.33 9.73
C PRO A 53 24.64 -10.40 11.22
N PRO A 54 24.23 -11.56 11.73
CA PRO A 54 23.93 -11.70 13.14
C PRO A 54 25.11 -11.16 13.92
N SER A 55 24.90 -10.08 14.65
CA SER A 55 25.93 -9.52 15.50
C SER A 55 26.27 -10.59 16.52
N THR A 56 27.51 -11.05 16.49
CA THR A 56 28.04 -12.07 17.43
C THR A 56 28.14 -11.52 18.86
N ASN A 57 27.92 -10.23 19.03
CA ASN A 57 27.78 -9.65 20.34
C ASN A 57 26.30 -9.60 20.71
N PRO A 58 25.83 -10.40 21.68
CA PRO A 58 24.52 -10.17 22.25
C PRO A 58 24.43 -8.72 22.73
N PRO A 59 23.31 -8.04 22.53
CA PRO A 59 23.13 -6.70 23.09
C PRO A 59 23.39 -6.77 24.60
N ASP A 60 24.18 -5.85 25.09
CA ASP A 60 24.66 -5.82 26.50
C ASP A 60 23.48 -5.68 27.50
N HIS A 61 22.28 -5.35 26.99
CA HIS A 61 21.04 -5.25 27.73
C HIS A 61 19.88 -5.75 26.88
N ASP A 62 18.97 -6.51 27.49
CA ASP A 62 17.68 -6.84 26.88
C ASP A 62 16.96 -5.52 26.53
N PRO A 63 16.46 -5.37 25.29
CA PRO A 63 15.79 -4.14 24.91
C PRO A 63 14.55 -3.94 25.80
N VAL A 64 14.43 -2.77 26.38
CA VAL A 64 13.23 -2.38 27.11
C VAL A 64 12.11 -2.21 26.09
N VAL A 65 11.01 -2.91 26.31
CA VAL A 65 9.84 -2.86 25.42
C VAL A 65 8.67 -2.22 26.18
N HIS A 66 8.09 -1.18 25.60
CA HIS A 66 6.86 -0.59 26.08
C HIS A 66 5.70 -1.00 25.18
N THR A 67 4.61 -1.43 25.78
CA THR A 67 3.40 -1.82 25.04
C THR A 67 2.36 -0.72 25.13
N VAL A 68 1.98 -0.20 23.95
CA VAL A 68 0.89 0.78 23.82
C VAL A 68 -0.33 0.05 23.27
N MET A 69 -1.30 -0.21 24.12
CA MET A 69 -2.57 -0.81 23.73
C MET A 69 -3.61 0.28 23.46
N ILE A 70 -4.37 0.11 22.39
CA ILE A 70 -5.45 1.03 22.02
C ILE A 70 -6.74 0.22 22.03
N ASP A 71 -7.65 0.56 22.94
CA ASP A 71 -8.91 -0.15 23.10
C ASP A 71 -9.95 0.30 22.06
N PHE A 72 -11.06 -0.44 21.97
CA PHE A 72 -12.13 -0.20 21.00
C PHE A 72 -12.80 1.18 21.11
N ASP A 73 -12.80 1.77 22.31
CA ASP A 73 -13.34 3.11 22.60
C ASP A 73 -12.33 4.25 22.34
N GLY A 74 -11.10 3.92 21.89
CA GLY A 74 -10.02 4.87 21.67
C GLY A 74 -9.19 5.18 22.92
N THR A 75 -9.45 4.54 24.05
CA THR A 75 -8.63 4.67 25.25
C THR A 75 -7.25 4.06 25.02
N ILE A 76 -6.20 4.78 25.38
CA ILE A 76 -4.82 4.37 25.18
C ILE A 76 -4.23 3.94 26.52
N TYR A 77 -3.65 2.77 26.54
CA TYR A 77 -2.94 2.23 27.68
C TYR A 77 -1.46 2.16 27.38
N TRP A 78 -0.64 2.63 28.31
CA TRP A 78 0.82 2.54 28.30
C TRP A 78 1.26 1.56 29.38
N ASP A 79 1.82 0.42 29.00
CA ASP A 79 2.21 -0.66 29.93
C ASP A 79 1.10 -0.96 30.96
N GLU A 80 -0.12 -1.15 30.48
CA GLU A 80 -1.34 -1.41 31.26
C GLU A 80 -1.92 -0.21 32.03
N ALA A 81 -1.23 0.94 32.07
CA ALA A 81 -1.74 2.15 32.68
C ALA A 81 -2.56 2.98 31.67
N ALA A 82 -3.82 3.27 31.98
CA ALA A 82 -4.66 4.08 31.12
C ALA A 82 -4.15 5.55 31.10
N LEU A 83 -3.99 6.10 29.90
CA LEU A 83 -3.63 7.50 29.72
C LEU A 83 -4.89 8.33 29.47
N PRO A 84 -5.04 9.48 30.16
CA PRO A 84 -6.27 10.27 30.11
C PRO A 84 -6.44 11.03 28.79
N SER A 85 -5.37 11.23 28.03
CA SER A 85 -5.41 12.02 26.80
C SER A 85 -4.25 11.71 25.87
N ILE A 86 -4.41 12.12 24.60
CA ILE A 86 -3.36 12.04 23.60
C ILE A 86 -2.14 12.90 23.98
N ASP A 87 -2.32 13.94 24.74
CA ASP A 87 -1.21 14.78 25.20
C ASP A 87 -0.32 14.03 26.20
N ALA A 88 -0.91 13.18 27.05
CA ALA A 88 -0.14 12.31 27.93
C ALA A 88 0.66 11.27 27.12
N VAL A 89 0.10 10.78 26.01
CA VAL A 89 0.83 9.91 25.07
C VAL A 89 2.00 10.67 24.43
N ASN A 90 1.77 11.91 24.00
CA ASN A 90 2.81 12.76 23.41
C ASN A 90 3.97 12.98 24.40
N ALA A 91 3.65 13.25 25.68
CA ALA A 91 4.68 13.44 26.71
C ALA A 91 5.54 12.17 26.90
N LYS A 92 4.89 11.00 26.96
CA LYS A 92 5.61 9.72 27.04
C LYS A 92 6.44 9.42 25.79
N MET A 93 5.89 9.67 24.60
CA MET A 93 6.63 9.50 23.35
C MET A 93 7.84 10.47 23.26
N GLN A 94 7.71 11.68 23.79
CA GLN A 94 8.81 12.64 23.85
C GLN A 94 9.92 12.18 24.80
N GLU A 95 9.56 11.59 25.93
CA GLU A 95 10.51 11.01 26.88
C GLU A 95 11.33 9.90 26.16
N VAL A 96 10.67 8.97 25.52
CA VAL A 96 11.30 7.89 24.75
C VAL A 96 12.12 8.41 23.58
N GLY A 97 11.59 9.39 22.84
CA GLY A 97 12.28 9.95 21.66
C GLY A 97 13.53 10.76 22.00
N SER A 98 13.66 11.24 23.25
CA SER A 98 14.85 11.95 23.72
C SER A 98 16.04 11.01 24.00
N ILE A 99 15.79 9.71 24.10
CA ILE A 99 16.81 8.70 24.37
C ILE A 99 17.61 8.41 23.09
N THR A 100 18.90 8.18 23.25
CA THR A 100 19.79 7.83 22.12
C THR A 100 19.29 6.58 21.41
N LEU A 101 19.38 6.56 20.08
CA LEU A 101 18.84 5.47 19.23
C LEU A 101 19.30 4.07 19.67
N THR A 102 20.51 3.95 20.19
CA THR A 102 21.06 2.67 20.67
C THR A 102 20.29 2.14 21.87
N ASP A 103 19.97 3.03 22.83
CA ASP A 103 19.32 2.69 24.10
C ASP A 103 17.80 2.94 24.07
N GLN A 104 17.28 3.44 22.94
CA GLN A 104 15.86 3.72 22.77
C GLN A 104 15.04 2.44 22.94
N PRO A 105 14.06 2.44 23.85
CA PRO A 105 13.15 1.31 24.01
C PRO A 105 12.31 1.08 22.77
N GLU A 106 11.86 -0.16 22.59
CA GLU A 106 10.94 -0.51 21.51
C GLU A 106 9.51 -0.22 21.92
N ILE A 107 8.74 0.40 21.05
CA ILE A 107 7.32 0.66 21.26
C ILE A 107 6.50 -0.34 20.46
N HIS A 108 5.80 -1.22 21.15
CA HIS A 108 4.87 -2.17 20.56
C HIS A 108 3.45 -1.63 20.61
N ILE A 109 2.89 -1.26 19.46
CA ILE A 109 1.52 -0.76 19.35
C ILE A 109 0.59 -1.95 19.11
N LYS A 110 -0.35 -2.17 20.02
CA LYS A 110 -1.33 -3.25 19.98
C LYS A 110 -2.74 -2.68 19.89
N PRO A 111 -3.25 -2.40 18.68
CA PRO A 111 -4.61 -1.91 18.52
C PRO A 111 -5.64 -3.02 18.72
N ASN A 112 -6.79 -2.67 19.30
CA ASN A 112 -7.94 -3.56 19.34
C ASN A 112 -8.53 -3.71 17.94
N LYS A 113 -9.13 -4.86 17.65
CA LYS A 113 -9.76 -5.18 16.36
C LYS A 113 -10.83 -4.16 15.92
N LEU A 114 -11.54 -3.59 16.88
CA LEU A 114 -12.69 -2.71 16.64
C LEU A 114 -12.34 -1.22 16.78
N VAL A 115 -11.07 -0.89 17.03
CA VAL A 115 -10.63 0.50 17.19
C VAL A 115 -10.69 1.24 15.85
N ASP A 116 -11.05 2.52 15.92
CA ASP A 116 -10.96 3.39 14.76
C ASP A 116 -9.51 3.61 14.35
N TYR A 117 -9.25 3.47 13.06
CA TYR A 117 -7.91 3.69 12.49
C TYR A 117 -7.36 5.09 12.80
N GLY A 118 -8.24 6.09 12.95
CA GLY A 118 -7.85 7.45 13.32
C GLY A 118 -7.10 7.52 14.66
N ALA A 119 -7.53 6.76 15.66
CA ALA A 119 -6.85 6.67 16.96
C ALA A 119 -5.46 6.04 16.83
N VAL A 120 -5.35 4.96 16.06
CA VAL A 120 -4.07 4.29 15.80
C VAL A 120 -3.10 5.22 15.07
N ALA A 121 -3.60 5.90 14.04
CA ALA A 121 -2.81 6.85 13.25
C ALA A 121 -2.32 8.04 14.10
N ALA A 122 -3.15 8.53 15.04
CA ALA A 122 -2.77 9.60 15.95
C ALA A 122 -1.61 9.19 16.87
N VAL A 123 -1.63 7.97 17.40
CA VAL A 123 -0.55 7.43 18.23
C VAL A 123 0.73 7.25 17.41
N MET A 124 0.63 6.69 16.23
CA MET A 124 1.78 6.51 15.33
C MET A 124 2.39 7.85 14.92
N ALA A 125 1.56 8.84 14.58
CA ALA A 125 2.00 10.18 14.24
C ALA A 125 2.67 10.88 15.42
N SER A 126 2.17 10.64 16.66
CA SER A 126 2.78 11.12 17.89
C SER A 126 4.19 10.53 18.06
N ALA A 127 4.34 9.23 17.90
CA ALA A 127 5.61 8.54 18.02
C ALA A 127 6.64 9.07 17.00
N GLN A 128 6.23 9.21 15.74
CA GLN A 128 7.09 9.73 14.67
C GLN A 128 7.52 11.18 14.89
N ARG A 129 6.59 12.04 15.31
CA ARG A 129 6.89 13.46 15.59
C ARG A 129 7.87 13.62 16.75
N ASN A 130 7.81 12.76 17.74
CA ASN A 130 8.70 12.77 18.89
C ASN A 130 10.01 12.00 18.69
N GLY A 131 10.28 11.49 17.47
CA GLY A 131 11.56 10.88 17.13
C GLY A 131 11.71 9.43 17.59
N VAL A 132 10.62 8.75 17.93
CA VAL A 132 10.63 7.31 18.20
C VAL A 132 10.87 6.56 16.90
N LYS A 133 11.98 5.84 16.81
CA LYS A 133 12.37 5.10 15.61
C LYS A 133 12.12 3.60 15.72
N LYS A 134 12.21 3.07 16.94
CA LYS A 134 11.96 1.65 17.19
C LYS A 134 10.50 1.44 17.58
N MET A 135 9.62 1.34 16.59
CA MET A 135 8.20 1.03 16.82
C MET A 135 7.71 -0.06 15.89
N GLY A 136 6.83 -0.90 16.37
CA GLY A 136 6.19 -1.96 15.60
C GLY A 136 4.75 -2.17 16.02
N MET A 137 3.93 -2.65 15.07
CA MET A 137 2.57 -3.09 15.37
C MET A 137 2.59 -4.59 15.68
N VAL A 138 2.00 -4.97 16.79
CA VAL A 138 1.89 -6.36 17.24
C VAL A 138 0.41 -6.77 17.34
N GLY A 139 0.14 -8.06 17.20
CA GLY A 139 -1.22 -8.58 17.29
C GLY A 139 -1.97 -8.70 15.98
N ASN A 140 -1.34 -8.39 14.84
CA ASN A 140 -1.93 -8.61 13.52
C ASN A 140 -1.95 -10.08 13.08
N GLU A 141 -1.23 -10.94 13.75
CA GLU A 141 -1.15 -12.38 13.44
C GLU A 141 -2.51 -13.09 13.54
N GLN A 142 -3.42 -12.55 14.34
CA GLN A 142 -4.78 -13.07 14.52
C GLN A 142 -5.69 -12.79 13.31
N TYR A 143 -5.28 -11.94 12.38
CA TYR A 143 -6.09 -11.47 11.24
C TYR A 143 -5.60 -12.01 9.89
N VAL A 144 -4.48 -12.71 9.86
CA VAL A 144 -3.99 -13.40 8.66
C VAL A 144 -4.70 -14.75 8.59
N LYS A 145 -5.77 -14.81 7.81
CA LYS A 145 -6.45 -16.04 7.38
C LYS A 145 -6.17 -16.26 5.92
#